data_4f6cfaf44385588413647004e041f22d
#
_entry.id   4f6cfaf44385588413647004e041f22d
#
_cell.length_a   1.000
_cell.length_b   1.000
_cell.length_c   1.000
_cell.angle_alpha   90.00
_cell.angle_beta   90.00
_cell.angle_gamma   90.00
#
_symmetry.space_group_name_H-M   'P 1'
#
loop_
_entity.id
_entity.type
_entity.pdbx_description
1 polymer ?
#
loop_
_entity_poly.entity_id
_entity_poly.type
_entity_poly.pdbx_seq_one_letter_code
_entity_poly.pdbx_strand_id
1 'polypeptide(L)'
;QVKGIADAVVDAPQVALDGGVGEVIVAPNTSDVEELEERSRRRAAALAGSSGEGATRDGTKIKLLANIGTAEDAEKAATQDLEGSGLFRSEFLFLDRESAPTVEEQAETYTKVLQAFGTRRVVVRTLDAGADKPLSFADLGEEENPALGRRGLRLSQAREDLLTDQLTALATAAANVPDAELWVMAPMVATVDEAKWFAERARAAGLAKVGVMVETPAAAIRAWQVLEEVDFASIGTNDLSQYTMAADRMQGELADLLSPWQPAVLSMIRETCRGGEATGKPIGVCGEAGGDPLVALVLVGLGVKSLSMAPGKVNAVRAALRLHDFDTCRQMANFAVDARTARDAREAVLALADPVLKDLL
;
A
#
# COMPACT_ATOMS: atom_id res chain seq x y z
N GLN A 1 -14.48 -2.81 -9.89
CA GLN A 1 -15.18 -2.89 -11.20
C GLN A 1 -16.64 -3.29 -10.96
N VAL A 2 -17.57 -2.56 -11.61
CA VAL A 2 -19.01 -2.90 -11.58
C VAL A 2 -19.36 -3.54 -12.92
N LYS A 3 -19.77 -4.84 -12.90
CA LYS A 3 -20.14 -5.56 -14.12
C LYS A 3 -21.36 -4.90 -14.78
N GLY A 4 -21.30 -4.74 -16.11
CA GLY A 4 -22.42 -4.23 -16.92
C GLY A 4 -22.67 -2.72 -16.81
N ILE A 5 -21.86 -1.97 -16.05
CA ILE A 5 -22.09 -0.53 -15.86
C ILE A 5 -21.99 0.25 -17.18
N ALA A 6 -21.06 -0.13 -18.05
CA ALA A 6 -20.88 0.56 -19.34
C ALA A 6 -22.17 0.54 -20.17
N ASP A 7 -22.84 -0.60 -20.24
CA ASP A 7 -24.09 -0.75 -20.99
C ASP A 7 -25.28 -0.06 -20.28
N ALA A 8 -25.30 -0.12 -18.94
CA ALA A 8 -26.39 0.43 -18.15
C ALA A 8 -26.43 1.98 -18.13
N VAL A 9 -25.30 2.65 -18.36
CA VAL A 9 -25.21 4.13 -18.30
C VAL A 9 -25.29 4.82 -19.65
N VAL A 10 -25.21 4.09 -20.78
CA VAL A 10 -25.15 4.66 -22.14
C VAL A 10 -26.30 5.62 -22.43
N ASP A 11 -27.55 5.28 -22.02
CA ASP A 11 -28.75 6.07 -22.27
C ASP A 11 -29.30 6.72 -20.98
N ALA A 12 -28.59 6.69 -19.88
CA ALA A 12 -29.06 7.22 -18.61
C ALA A 12 -28.93 8.74 -18.57
N PRO A 13 -30.04 9.47 -18.33
CA PRO A 13 -30.02 10.94 -18.23
C PRO A 13 -29.23 11.45 -17.03
N GLN A 14 -29.13 10.63 -15.98
CA GLN A 14 -28.43 10.92 -14.73
C GLN A 14 -27.94 9.63 -14.09
N VAL A 15 -26.78 9.68 -13.45
CA VAL A 15 -26.20 8.59 -12.66
C VAL A 15 -25.74 9.15 -11.33
N ALA A 16 -26.06 8.48 -10.25
CA ALA A 16 -25.55 8.78 -8.92
C ALA A 16 -24.49 7.76 -8.53
N LEU A 17 -23.39 8.24 -7.95
CA LEU A 17 -22.22 7.43 -7.59
C LEU A 17 -21.91 7.60 -6.10
N ASP A 18 -21.81 6.50 -5.38
CA ASP A 18 -21.19 6.48 -4.07
C ASP A 18 -19.91 5.62 -4.11
N GLY A 19 -18.78 6.29 -4.23
CA GLY A 19 -17.46 5.64 -4.27
C GLY A 19 -17.03 5.03 -2.93
N GLY A 20 -17.71 5.36 -1.84
CA GLY A 20 -17.44 4.81 -0.51
C GLY A 20 -17.92 3.36 -0.41
N VAL A 21 -19.14 3.11 -0.84
CA VAL A 21 -19.75 1.77 -0.83
C VAL A 21 -19.66 1.05 -2.17
N GLY A 22 -19.14 1.72 -3.21
CA GLY A 22 -19.06 1.15 -4.55
C GLY A 22 -20.42 1.02 -5.25
N GLU A 23 -21.35 1.89 -4.93
CA GLU A 23 -22.71 1.88 -5.46
C GLU A 23 -22.86 2.82 -6.66
N VAL A 24 -23.57 2.35 -7.67
CA VAL A 24 -23.96 3.13 -8.84
C VAL A 24 -25.46 2.99 -9.04
N ILE A 25 -26.19 4.09 -8.98
CA ILE A 25 -27.63 4.17 -9.23
C ILE A 25 -27.83 4.82 -10.59
N VAL A 26 -28.41 4.05 -11.52
CA VAL A 26 -28.73 4.53 -12.87
C VAL A 26 -30.13 5.13 -12.86
N ALA A 27 -30.28 6.32 -13.41
CA ALA A 27 -31.53 7.09 -13.39
C ALA A 27 -32.11 7.23 -11.97
N PRO A 28 -31.35 7.80 -11.00
CA PRO A 28 -31.79 7.93 -9.62
C PRO A 28 -33.06 8.75 -9.52
N ASN A 29 -33.97 8.34 -8.66
CA ASN A 29 -35.13 9.15 -8.29
C ASN A 29 -34.73 10.20 -7.20
N THR A 30 -35.64 11.09 -6.85
CA THR A 30 -35.37 12.15 -5.86
C THR A 30 -34.97 11.58 -4.49
N SER A 31 -35.59 10.48 -4.05
CA SER A 31 -35.26 9.84 -2.77
C SER A 31 -33.87 9.23 -2.77
N ASP A 32 -33.42 8.64 -3.89
CA ASP A 32 -32.07 8.09 -4.04
C ASP A 32 -31.01 9.20 -3.91
N VAL A 33 -31.28 10.36 -4.53
CA VAL A 33 -30.38 11.52 -4.45
C VAL A 33 -30.33 12.07 -3.03
N GLU A 34 -31.47 12.25 -2.39
CA GLU A 34 -31.55 12.76 -1.00
C GLU A 34 -30.82 11.83 -0.02
N GLU A 35 -30.94 10.52 -0.19
CA GLU A 35 -30.25 9.53 0.63
C GLU A 35 -28.71 9.59 0.44
N LEU A 36 -28.24 9.73 -0.80
CA LEU A 36 -26.81 9.88 -1.11
C LEU A 36 -26.26 11.19 -0.54
N GLU A 37 -27.00 12.30 -0.66
CA GLU A 37 -26.59 13.57 -0.08
C GLU A 37 -26.54 13.52 1.45
N GLU A 38 -27.48 12.85 2.10
CA GLU A 38 -27.49 12.67 3.55
C GLU A 38 -26.32 11.81 4.01
N ARG A 39 -26.03 10.69 3.31
CA ARG A 39 -24.82 9.87 3.57
C ARG A 39 -23.55 10.73 3.41
N SER A 40 -23.47 11.52 2.36
CA SER A 40 -22.32 12.41 2.12
C SER A 40 -22.15 13.45 3.24
N ARG A 41 -23.25 14.03 3.72
CA ARG A 41 -23.23 14.99 4.85
C ARG A 41 -22.78 14.33 6.16
N ARG A 42 -23.29 13.13 6.48
CA ARG A 42 -22.87 12.35 7.67
C ARG A 42 -21.40 11.99 7.60
N ARG A 43 -20.93 11.54 6.42
CA ARG A 43 -19.53 11.26 6.19
C ARG A 43 -18.65 12.49 6.38
N ALA A 44 -19.04 13.63 5.83
CA ALA A 44 -18.32 14.88 6.01
C ALA A 44 -18.26 15.30 7.50
N ALA A 45 -19.36 15.12 8.24
CA ALA A 45 -19.42 15.40 9.67
C ALA A 45 -18.52 14.45 10.49
N ALA A 46 -18.49 13.15 10.16
CA ALA A 46 -17.64 12.16 10.80
C ALA A 46 -16.13 12.41 10.54
N LEU A 47 -15.81 13.00 9.38
CA LEU A 47 -14.45 13.41 9.02
C LEU A 47 -14.05 14.78 9.58
N ALA A 48 -15.02 15.60 10.02
CA ALA A 48 -14.76 16.91 10.58
C ALA A 48 -13.89 16.80 11.85
N GLY A 49 -12.72 17.47 11.83
CA GLY A 49 -11.76 17.41 12.93
C GLY A 49 -10.82 16.17 12.90
N SER A 50 -10.85 15.36 11.83
CA SER A 50 -9.86 14.32 11.61
C SER A 50 -8.52 14.94 11.16
N SER A 51 -7.69 15.35 12.13
CA SER A 51 -6.37 15.95 11.92
C SER A 51 -5.37 15.45 12.96
N GLY A 52 -4.06 15.64 12.72
CA GLY A 52 -2.97 15.26 13.62
C GLY A 52 -2.49 13.83 13.43
N GLU A 53 -1.67 13.35 14.35
CA GLU A 53 -1.05 12.02 14.30
C GLU A 53 -2.09 10.89 14.24
N GLY A 54 -1.74 9.82 13.53
CA GLY A 54 -2.51 8.59 13.52
C GLY A 54 -2.37 7.85 14.84
N ALA A 55 -3.50 7.59 15.50
CA ALA A 55 -3.53 6.81 16.73
C ALA A 55 -4.89 6.18 16.96
N THR A 56 -4.91 5.06 17.68
CA THR A 56 -6.13 4.50 18.27
C THR A 56 -6.64 5.39 19.41
N ARG A 57 -7.86 5.15 19.88
CA ARG A 57 -8.49 5.94 20.96
C ARG A 57 -7.67 5.91 22.25
N ASP A 58 -7.02 4.80 22.56
CA ASP A 58 -6.13 4.61 23.72
C ASP A 58 -4.69 5.11 23.49
N GLY A 59 -4.41 5.77 22.37
CA GLY A 59 -3.14 6.44 22.08
C GLY A 59 -2.06 5.57 21.46
N THR A 60 -2.36 4.33 21.04
CA THR A 60 -1.40 3.52 20.27
C THR A 60 -1.12 4.19 18.92
N LYS A 61 0.13 4.61 18.68
CA LYS A 61 0.53 5.36 17.49
C LYS A 61 0.61 4.48 16.25
N ILE A 62 -0.01 4.93 15.18
CA ILE A 62 0.00 4.31 13.85
C ILE A 62 0.31 5.39 12.82
N LYS A 63 1.44 5.31 12.15
CA LYS A 63 1.80 6.32 11.14
C LYS A 63 0.88 6.23 9.93
N LEU A 64 0.30 7.37 9.55
CA LEU A 64 -0.55 7.52 8.36
C LEU A 64 0.25 8.21 7.26
N LEU A 65 0.44 7.50 6.16
CA LEU A 65 1.37 7.83 5.10
C LEU A 65 0.65 7.87 3.74
N ALA A 66 1.21 8.61 2.78
CA ALA A 66 0.70 8.68 1.43
C ALA A 66 1.39 7.69 0.48
N ASN A 67 0.62 7.14 -0.46
CA ASN A 67 1.14 6.54 -1.69
C ASN A 67 1.22 7.63 -2.76
N ILE A 68 2.38 7.78 -3.39
CA ILE A 68 2.64 8.77 -4.41
C ILE A 68 3.37 8.13 -5.61
N GLY A 69 3.24 8.74 -6.80
CA GLY A 69 3.87 8.28 -8.04
C GLY A 69 4.77 9.32 -8.70
N THR A 70 4.54 10.60 -8.44
CA THR A 70 5.27 11.71 -9.07
C THR A 70 5.73 12.74 -8.04
N ALA A 71 6.61 13.68 -8.43
CA ALA A 71 7.01 14.79 -7.60
C ALA A 71 5.82 15.73 -7.30
N GLU A 72 4.93 15.93 -8.28
CA GLU A 72 3.70 16.72 -8.12
C GLU A 72 2.75 16.08 -7.10
N ASP A 73 2.65 14.74 -7.09
CA ASP A 73 1.89 14.02 -6.06
C ASP A 73 2.49 14.25 -4.68
N ALA A 74 3.83 14.25 -4.58
CA ALA A 74 4.55 14.51 -3.33
C ALA A 74 4.25 15.92 -2.80
N GLU A 75 4.31 16.95 -3.65
CA GLU A 75 3.99 18.33 -3.28
C GLU A 75 2.55 18.45 -2.77
N LYS A 76 1.59 17.87 -3.49
CA LYS A 76 0.17 17.87 -3.09
C LYS A 76 -0.07 17.10 -1.79
N ALA A 77 0.51 15.91 -1.65
CA ALA A 77 0.37 15.11 -0.45
C ALA A 77 1.02 15.78 0.76
N ALA A 78 2.15 16.44 0.58
CA ALA A 78 2.89 17.13 1.63
C ALA A 78 2.11 18.30 2.28
N THR A 79 1.13 18.87 1.58
CA THR A 79 0.22 19.91 2.14
C THR A 79 -0.86 19.33 3.04
N GLN A 80 -1.07 18.02 3.02
CA GLN A 80 -2.05 17.35 3.85
C GLN A 80 -1.46 16.96 5.21
N ASP A 81 -2.33 16.68 6.15
CA ASP A 81 -1.94 16.24 7.50
C ASP A 81 -1.54 14.75 7.48
N LEU A 82 -0.30 14.52 7.07
CA LEU A 82 0.34 13.23 6.85
C LEU A 82 1.69 13.16 7.54
N GLU A 83 2.06 11.97 7.98
CA GLU A 83 3.35 11.72 8.63
C GLU A 83 4.46 11.34 7.63
N GLY A 84 4.20 11.45 6.32
CA GLY A 84 5.15 11.18 5.26
C GLY A 84 4.57 10.38 4.09
N SER A 85 5.46 9.73 3.30
CA SER A 85 5.09 8.78 2.26
C SER A 85 5.58 7.38 2.61
N GLY A 86 4.69 6.40 2.55
CA GLY A 86 5.03 4.98 2.77
C GLY A 86 5.26 4.21 1.48
N LEU A 87 5.01 4.84 0.33
CA LEU A 87 5.32 4.30 -0.98
C LEU A 87 5.47 5.42 -2.01
N PHE A 88 6.68 5.62 -2.49
CA PHE A 88 6.93 6.28 -3.75
C PHE A 88 7.13 5.21 -4.83
N ARG A 89 6.25 5.21 -5.82
CA ARG A 89 6.27 4.27 -6.95
C ARG A 89 7.24 4.75 -8.02
N SER A 90 8.50 4.33 -7.93
CA SER A 90 9.55 4.82 -8.82
C SER A 90 9.40 4.35 -10.27
N GLU A 91 8.59 3.34 -10.55
CA GLU A 91 8.37 2.83 -11.90
C GLU A 91 7.85 3.90 -12.88
N PHE A 92 7.12 4.92 -12.41
CA PHE A 92 6.66 6.02 -13.26
C PHE A 92 7.80 6.84 -13.88
N LEU A 93 9.02 6.78 -13.32
CA LEU A 93 10.20 7.40 -13.94
C LEU A 93 10.73 6.60 -15.14
N PHE A 94 10.38 5.33 -15.24
CA PHE A 94 10.91 4.39 -16.21
C PHE A 94 9.91 4.05 -17.31
N LEU A 95 8.60 4.20 -17.06
CA LEU A 95 7.55 3.88 -18.02
C LEU A 95 7.55 4.88 -19.20
N ASP A 96 7.07 4.42 -20.34
CA ASP A 96 6.89 5.21 -21.58
C ASP A 96 8.19 5.85 -22.10
N ARG A 97 9.35 5.21 -21.85
CA ARG A 97 10.67 5.65 -22.30
C ARG A 97 11.31 4.61 -23.24
N GLU A 98 12.10 5.09 -24.19
CA GLU A 98 12.95 4.25 -25.06
C GLU A 98 14.26 3.83 -24.39
N SER A 99 14.71 4.59 -23.38
CA SER A 99 15.92 4.32 -22.58
C SER A 99 15.66 4.56 -21.11
N ALA A 100 16.45 3.91 -20.25
CA ALA A 100 16.41 4.16 -18.80
C ALA A 100 16.69 5.63 -18.48
N PRO A 101 16.05 6.21 -17.46
CA PRO A 101 16.39 7.54 -16.97
C PRO A 101 17.82 7.54 -16.43
N THR A 102 18.56 8.63 -16.68
CA THR A 102 19.92 8.76 -16.15
C THR A 102 19.93 8.87 -14.61
N VAL A 103 21.09 8.69 -14.00
CA VAL A 103 21.28 8.88 -12.55
C VAL A 103 20.88 10.30 -12.13
N GLU A 104 21.24 11.30 -12.94
CA GLU A 104 20.93 12.70 -12.69
C GLU A 104 19.44 13.00 -12.73
N GLU A 105 18.73 12.50 -13.76
CA GLU A 105 17.28 12.65 -13.89
C GLU A 105 16.54 12.03 -12.70
N GLN A 106 16.96 10.83 -12.30
CA GLN A 106 16.38 10.14 -11.15
C GLN A 106 16.67 10.91 -9.85
N ALA A 107 17.95 11.33 -9.63
CA ALA A 107 18.36 12.05 -8.44
C ALA A 107 17.61 13.39 -8.29
N GLU A 108 17.38 14.12 -9.40
CA GLU A 108 16.59 15.35 -9.39
C GLU A 108 15.16 15.08 -8.91
N THR A 109 14.51 14.04 -9.43
CA THR A 109 13.14 13.69 -9.03
C THR A 109 13.06 13.26 -7.57
N TYR A 110 13.95 12.38 -7.12
CA TYR A 110 13.99 11.96 -5.71
C TYR A 110 14.29 13.12 -4.77
N THR A 111 15.17 14.04 -5.16
CA THR A 111 15.46 15.26 -4.38
C THR A 111 14.21 16.11 -4.20
N LYS A 112 13.42 16.34 -5.28
CA LYS A 112 12.14 17.08 -5.19
C LYS A 112 11.15 16.40 -4.24
N VAL A 113 11.02 15.08 -4.33
CA VAL A 113 10.14 14.30 -3.44
C VAL A 113 10.58 14.44 -1.98
N LEU A 114 11.88 14.32 -1.68
CA LEU A 114 12.40 14.48 -0.32
C LEU A 114 12.20 15.90 0.19
N GLN A 115 12.45 16.92 -0.62
CA GLN A 115 12.22 18.33 -0.27
C GLN A 115 10.78 18.63 0.07
N ALA A 116 9.82 18.06 -0.69
CA ALA A 116 8.40 18.25 -0.44
C ALA A 116 7.97 17.74 0.95
N PHE A 117 8.50 16.60 1.39
CA PHE A 117 8.18 16.05 2.71
C PHE A 117 9.07 16.59 3.86
N GLY A 118 10.21 17.20 3.54
CA GLY A 118 11.16 17.72 4.55
C GLY A 118 11.68 16.60 5.45
N THR A 119 11.53 16.76 6.77
CA THR A 119 12.00 15.77 7.76
C THR A 119 11.08 14.54 7.90
N ARG A 120 9.91 14.51 7.22
CA ARG A 120 8.98 13.39 7.27
C ARG A 120 9.52 12.22 6.46
N ARG A 121 9.12 11.01 6.85
CA ARG A 121 9.54 9.77 6.18
C ARG A 121 9.10 9.73 4.72
N VAL A 122 10.01 9.29 3.85
CA VAL A 122 9.71 8.90 2.47
C VAL A 122 10.27 7.50 2.23
N VAL A 123 9.38 6.56 1.90
CA VAL A 123 9.76 5.20 1.52
C VAL A 123 9.75 5.10 0.01
N VAL A 124 10.90 4.88 -0.60
CA VAL A 124 11.03 4.68 -2.04
C VAL A 124 11.13 3.19 -2.35
N ARG A 125 10.23 2.69 -3.17
CA ARG A 125 10.33 1.36 -3.75
C ARG A 125 11.25 1.41 -4.96
N THR A 126 12.26 0.54 -5.02
CA THR A 126 13.04 0.39 -6.25
C THR A 126 12.18 -0.16 -7.38
N LEU A 127 12.67 -0.10 -8.60
CA LEU A 127 11.93 -0.40 -9.82
C LEU A 127 11.14 -1.71 -9.71
N ASP A 128 9.81 -1.60 -9.84
CA ASP A 128 8.88 -2.72 -9.94
C ASP A 128 8.29 -2.75 -11.36
N ALA A 129 9.05 -3.31 -12.27
CA ALA A 129 8.68 -3.49 -13.67
C ALA A 129 8.70 -4.97 -14.06
N GLY A 130 8.14 -5.28 -15.20
CA GLY A 130 7.82 -6.63 -15.67
C GLY A 130 6.32 -6.91 -15.55
N ALA A 131 5.87 -8.08 -15.96
CA ALA A 131 4.47 -8.47 -15.99
C ALA A 131 3.58 -7.45 -16.77
N ASP A 132 2.75 -6.72 -16.06
CA ASP A 132 1.84 -5.70 -16.61
C ASP A 132 2.51 -4.34 -16.95
N LYS A 133 3.80 -4.19 -16.61
CA LYS A 133 4.59 -2.95 -16.81
C LYS A 133 5.91 -3.24 -17.55
N PRO A 134 5.86 -3.67 -18.80
CA PRO A 134 7.08 -3.96 -19.56
C PRO A 134 7.88 -2.68 -19.84
N LEU A 135 9.21 -2.82 -19.86
CA LEU A 135 10.14 -1.76 -20.22
C LEU A 135 10.83 -2.11 -21.55
N SER A 136 10.72 -1.26 -22.56
CA SER A 136 11.29 -1.50 -23.88
C SER A 136 12.82 -1.67 -23.87
N PHE A 137 13.50 -0.99 -22.97
CA PHE A 137 14.97 -1.02 -22.81
C PHE A 137 15.47 -2.12 -21.85
N ALA A 138 14.57 -2.83 -21.19
CA ALA A 138 14.90 -3.92 -20.25
C ALA A 138 14.19 -5.22 -20.65
N ASP A 139 14.07 -5.45 -21.96
CA ASP A 139 13.46 -6.67 -22.51
C ASP A 139 14.35 -7.87 -22.17
N LEU A 140 13.80 -8.80 -21.40
CA LEU A 140 14.42 -10.07 -21.03
C LEU A 140 13.85 -11.26 -21.83
N GLY A 141 13.07 -10.99 -22.86
CA GLY A 141 12.36 -11.96 -23.68
C GLY A 141 10.96 -12.29 -23.14
N GLU A 142 10.21 -13.02 -23.95
CA GLU A 142 8.85 -13.44 -23.61
C GLU A 142 8.83 -14.44 -22.45
N GLU A 143 7.83 -14.30 -21.60
CA GLU A 143 7.55 -15.20 -20.48
C GLU A 143 6.10 -15.68 -20.54
N GLU A 144 5.87 -16.99 -20.38
CA GLU A 144 4.50 -17.54 -20.40
C GLU A 144 3.65 -17.04 -19.21
N ASN A 145 4.29 -16.79 -18.07
CA ASN A 145 3.63 -16.31 -16.86
C ASN A 145 4.39 -15.10 -16.26
N PRO A 146 4.30 -13.92 -16.87
CA PRO A 146 5.10 -12.76 -16.47
C PRO A 146 4.94 -12.35 -15.00
N ALA A 147 3.76 -12.52 -14.42
CA ALA A 147 3.51 -12.22 -13.01
C ALA A 147 4.28 -13.16 -12.05
N LEU A 148 4.66 -14.35 -12.50
CA LEU A 148 5.49 -15.34 -11.77
C LEU A 148 6.94 -15.30 -12.21
N GLY A 149 7.28 -14.49 -13.19
CA GLY A 149 8.58 -14.42 -13.85
C GLY A 149 9.53 -13.37 -13.29
N ARG A 150 10.27 -12.72 -14.20
CA ARG A 150 11.31 -11.73 -13.90
C ARG A 150 10.73 -10.34 -13.73
N ARG A 151 10.02 -10.11 -12.63
CA ARG A 151 9.52 -8.79 -12.23
C ARG A 151 10.15 -8.31 -10.92
N GLY A 152 10.11 -7.02 -10.67
CA GLY A 152 10.60 -6.40 -9.45
C GLY A 152 12.07 -6.72 -9.19
N LEU A 153 12.42 -7.25 -8.03
CA LEU A 153 13.80 -7.56 -7.68
C LEU A 153 14.48 -8.56 -8.63
N ARG A 154 13.73 -9.51 -9.19
CA ARG A 154 14.28 -10.49 -10.16
C ARG A 154 14.71 -9.82 -11.48
N LEU A 155 13.99 -8.77 -11.91
CA LEU A 155 14.43 -7.92 -13.01
C LEU A 155 15.72 -7.18 -12.63
N SER A 156 15.78 -6.63 -11.43
CA SER A 156 16.96 -5.93 -10.92
C SER A 156 18.19 -6.86 -10.82
N GLN A 157 18.01 -8.14 -10.51
CA GLN A 157 19.09 -9.11 -10.52
C GLN A 157 19.60 -9.43 -11.95
N ALA A 158 18.70 -9.45 -12.92
CA ALA A 158 19.07 -9.66 -14.33
C ALA A 158 19.66 -8.40 -14.98
N ARG A 159 19.28 -7.22 -14.49
CA ARG A 159 19.71 -5.89 -14.95
C ARG A 159 20.25 -5.09 -13.77
N GLU A 160 21.36 -5.56 -13.20
CA GLU A 160 22.00 -4.96 -12.03
C GLU A 160 22.47 -3.52 -12.28
N ASP A 161 22.73 -3.18 -13.54
CA ASP A 161 23.01 -1.81 -14.00
C ASP A 161 21.89 -0.84 -13.60
N LEU A 162 20.62 -1.19 -13.88
CA LEU A 162 19.46 -0.35 -13.54
C LEU A 162 19.31 -0.14 -12.04
N LEU A 163 19.54 -1.18 -11.25
CA LEU A 163 19.49 -1.07 -9.80
C LEU A 163 20.64 -0.20 -9.26
N THR A 164 21.84 -0.38 -9.77
CA THR A 164 23.03 0.39 -9.36
C THR A 164 22.83 1.87 -9.61
N ASP A 165 22.32 2.24 -10.79
CA ASP A 165 22.02 3.62 -11.16
C ASP A 165 20.94 4.20 -10.23
N GLN A 166 19.86 3.43 -9.96
CA GLN A 166 18.79 3.87 -9.07
C GLN A 166 19.27 4.08 -7.63
N LEU A 167 20.07 3.16 -7.08
CA LEU A 167 20.61 3.29 -5.72
C LEU A 167 21.59 4.47 -5.62
N THR A 168 22.38 4.71 -6.67
CA THR A 168 23.28 5.90 -6.75
C THR A 168 22.47 7.20 -6.77
N ALA A 169 21.39 7.24 -7.54
CA ALA A 169 20.50 8.39 -7.60
C ALA A 169 19.83 8.68 -6.25
N LEU A 170 19.38 7.63 -5.55
CA LEU A 170 18.78 7.74 -4.22
C LEU A 170 19.78 8.24 -3.17
N ALA A 171 21.01 7.74 -3.21
CA ALA A 171 22.08 8.21 -2.33
C ALA A 171 22.43 9.67 -2.59
N THR A 172 22.46 10.08 -3.87
CA THR A 172 22.67 11.48 -4.28
C THR A 172 21.55 12.38 -3.75
N ALA A 173 20.29 11.94 -3.90
CA ALA A 173 19.14 12.70 -3.38
C ALA A 173 19.17 12.81 -1.85
N ALA A 174 19.55 11.75 -1.13
CA ALA A 174 19.73 11.79 0.32
C ALA A 174 20.83 12.80 0.74
N ALA A 175 21.91 12.86 0.00
CA ALA A 175 22.98 13.85 0.25
C ALA A 175 22.52 15.30 -0.02
N ASN A 176 21.65 15.51 -1.02
CA ASN A 176 21.06 16.81 -1.33
C ASN A 176 20.06 17.30 -0.27
N VAL A 177 19.43 16.37 0.47
CA VAL A 177 18.40 16.67 1.50
C VAL A 177 18.77 15.91 2.79
N PRO A 178 19.81 16.29 3.50
CA PRO A 178 20.39 15.51 4.62
C PRO A 178 19.44 15.32 5.81
N ASP A 179 18.44 16.19 5.96
CA ASP A 179 17.44 16.11 7.03
C ASP A 179 16.25 15.19 6.69
N ALA A 180 16.17 14.67 5.44
CA ALA A 180 15.09 13.80 5.03
C ALA A 180 15.24 12.39 5.60
N GLU A 181 14.13 11.81 6.06
CA GLU A 181 14.07 10.41 6.50
C GLU A 181 13.80 9.50 5.28
N LEU A 182 14.85 9.23 4.48
CA LEU A 182 14.77 8.34 3.32
C LEU A 182 14.87 6.86 3.74
N TRP A 183 13.88 6.08 3.35
CA TRP A 183 13.85 4.62 3.44
C TRP A 183 13.75 4.03 2.03
N VAL A 184 14.44 2.92 1.77
CA VAL A 184 14.43 2.28 0.45
C VAL A 184 14.06 0.82 0.58
N MET A 185 13.16 0.32 -0.28
CA MET A 185 12.71 -1.08 -0.24
C MET A 185 12.69 -1.75 -1.61
N ALA A 186 13.04 -3.05 -1.63
CA ALA A 186 12.94 -3.90 -2.80
C ALA A 186 11.52 -4.47 -2.95
N PRO A 187 10.93 -4.46 -4.16
CA PRO A 187 9.68 -5.17 -4.46
C PRO A 187 9.92 -6.67 -4.64
N MET A 188 8.87 -7.48 -4.51
CA MET A 188 8.81 -8.89 -4.94
C MET A 188 9.85 -9.81 -4.31
N VAL A 189 10.30 -9.54 -3.10
CA VAL A 189 11.21 -10.42 -2.37
C VAL A 189 10.48 -11.70 -1.96
N ALA A 190 11.12 -12.85 -2.19
CA ALA A 190 10.58 -14.16 -1.85
C ALA A 190 11.50 -14.98 -0.93
N THR A 191 12.80 -14.68 -0.92
CA THR A 191 13.80 -15.44 -0.15
C THR A 191 14.67 -14.54 0.73
N VAL A 192 15.28 -15.13 1.74
CA VAL A 192 16.27 -14.45 2.60
C VAL A 192 17.48 -13.99 1.80
N ASP A 193 17.95 -14.82 0.86
CA ASP A 193 19.10 -14.50 0.02
C ASP A 193 18.81 -13.27 -0.88
N GLU A 194 17.59 -13.14 -1.40
CA GLU A 194 17.18 -11.95 -2.15
C GLU A 194 17.18 -10.70 -1.27
N ALA A 195 16.66 -10.79 -0.04
CA ALA A 195 16.66 -9.67 0.91
C ALA A 195 18.10 -9.26 1.25
N LYS A 196 18.95 -10.20 1.56
CA LYS A 196 20.37 -9.98 1.82
C LYS A 196 21.09 -9.35 0.63
N TRP A 197 20.91 -9.90 -0.56
CA TRP A 197 21.50 -9.42 -1.80
C TRP A 197 21.17 -7.94 -2.06
N PHE A 198 19.92 -7.57 -1.86
CA PHE A 198 19.46 -6.19 -2.00
C PHE A 198 20.03 -5.28 -0.90
N ALA A 199 19.97 -5.72 0.36
CA ALA A 199 20.44 -4.95 1.50
C ALA A 199 21.94 -4.62 1.41
N GLU A 200 22.76 -5.57 0.99
CA GLU A 200 24.21 -5.37 0.78
C GLU A 200 24.48 -4.26 -0.23
N ARG A 201 23.77 -4.27 -1.38
CA ARG A 201 23.92 -3.26 -2.44
C ARG A 201 23.43 -1.88 -2.04
N ALA A 202 22.26 -1.81 -1.43
CA ALA A 202 21.71 -0.55 -0.96
C ALA A 202 22.59 0.10 0.12
N ARG A 203 23.09 -0.70 1.06
CA ARG A 203 24.03 -0.21 2.09
C ARG A 203 25.39 0.18 1.51
N ALA A 204 25.90 -0.56 0.53
CA ALA A 204 27.13 -0.19 -0.18
C ALA A 204 26.99 1.13 -0.94
N ALA A 205 25.81 1.47 -1.44
CA ALA A 205 25.50 2.78 -2.03
C ALA A 205 25.36 3.91 -0.99
N GLY A 206 25.40 3.61 0.31
CA GLY A 206 25.31 4.61 1.39
C GLY A 206 23.90 4.82 1.95
N LEU A 207 22.93 3.97 1.59
CA LEU A 207 21.56 4.06 2.10
C LEU A 207 21.45 3.44 3.49
N ALA A 208 20.96 4.21 4.47
CA ALA A 208 20.97 3.84 5.88
C ALA A 208 19.78 2.98 6.31
N LYS A 209 18.62 3.15 5.66
CA LYS A 209 17.37 2.43 5.98
C LYS A 209 16.90 1.61 4.78
N VAL A 210 17.09 0.31 4.88
CA VAL A 210 16.84 -0.65 3.80
C VAL A 210 15.79 -1.66 4.21
N GLY A 211 14.78 -1.85 3.40
CA GLY A 211 13.68 -2.77 3.65
C GLY A 211 13.26 -3.58 2.43
N VAL A 212 12.21 -4.34 2.60
CA VAL A 212 11.61 -5.15 1.55
C VAL A 212 10.09 -4.99 1.52
N MET A 213 9.50 -5.24 0.35
CA MET A 213 8.06 -5.49 0.28
C MET A 213 7.78 -6.98 0.51
N VAL A 214 6.83 -7.24 1.38
CA VAL A 214 6.26 -8.58 1.57
C VAL A 214 5.03 -8.70 0.68
N GLU A 215 5.21 -9.34 -0.45
CA GLU A 215 4.23 -9.48 -1.53
C GLU A 215 4.00 -10.94 -1.93
N THR A 216 4.83 -11.84 -1.43
CA THR A 216 4.74 -13.26 -1.66
C THR A 216 4.47 -14.02 -0.36
N PRO A 217 3.68 -15.11 -0.38
CA PRO A 217 3.48 -15.96 0.80
C PRO A 217 4.80 -16.50 1.36
N ALA A 218 5.79 -16.76 0.51
CA ALA A 218 7.12 -17.23 0.93
C ALA A 218 7.81 -16.23 1.86
N ALA A 219 7.84 -14.94 1.48
CA ALA A 219 8.40 -13.89 2.32
C ALA A 219 7.59 -13.71 3.62
N ALA A 220 6.26 -13.78 3.56
CA ALA A 220 5.40 -13.66 4.73
C ALA A 220 5.67 -14.75 5.78
N ILE A 221 5.74 -16.01 5.35
CA ILE A 221 6.02 -17.17 6.23
C ILE A 221 7.44 -17.12 6.80
N ARG A 222 8.38 -16.54 6.06
CA ARG A 222 9.80 -16.42 6.45
C ARG A 222 10.15 -15.00 6.93
N ALA A 223 9.16 -14.21 7.32
CA ALA A 223 9.35 -12.79 7.64
C ALA A 223 10.40 -12.55 8.73
N TRP A 224 10.49 -13.40 9.75
CA TRP A 224 11.53 -13.28 10.75
C TRP A 224 12.92 -13.29 10.12
N GLN A 225 13.24 -14.35 9.34
CA GLN A 225 14.56 -14.50 8.73
C GLN A 225 14.85 -13.40 7.70
N VAL A 226 13.85 -12.99 6.92
CA VAL A 226 13.95 -11.86 5.99
C VAL A 226 14.28 -10.55 6.73
N LEU A 227 13.61 -10.32 7.86
CA LEU A 227 13.80 -9.11 8.67
C LEU A 227 15.13 -9.07 9.44
N GLU A 228 15.82 -10.18 9.62
CA GLU A 228 17.20 -10.17 10.12
C GLU A 228 18.16 -9.45 9.16
N GLU A 229 17.90 -9.50 7.86
CA GLU A 229 18.75 -8.88 6.83
C GLU A 229 18.44 -7.39 6.58
N VAL A 230 17.25 -6.91 6.96
CA VAL A 230 16.76 -5.57 6.63
C VAL A 230 16.23 -4.81 7.84
N ASP A 231 15.91 -3.52 7.68
CA ASP A 231 15.52 -2.64 8.78
C ASP A 231 14.00 -2.52 8.96
N PHE A 232 13.21 -2.87 7.94
CA PHE A 232 11.75 -2.80 7.95
C PHE A 232 11.16 -3.64 6.83
N ALA A 233 9.85 -3.88 6.89
CA ALA A 233 9.10 -4.39 5.76
C ALA A 233 7.79 -3.62 5.55
N SER A 234 7.34 -3.58 4.30
CA SER A 234 6.04 -3.04 3.91
C SER A 234 5.25 -4.10 3.15
N ILE A 235 4.01 -4.35 3.55
CA ILE A 235 3.17 -5.37 2.94
C ILE A 235 2.47 -4.77 1.73
N GLY A 236 2.71 -5.35 0.55
CA GLY A 236 1.99 -5.06 -0.68
C GLY A 236 0.77 -5.96 -0.82
N THR A 237 -0.37 -5.56 -0.24
CA THR A 237 -1.54 -6.42 -0.10
C THR A 237 -2.13 -6.89 -1.43
N ASN A 238 -1.99 -6.12 -2.51
CA ASN A 238 -2.53 -6.48 -3.81
C ASN A 238 -1.82 -7.70 -4.39
N ASP A 239 -0.49 -7.68 -4.43
CA ASP A 239 0.32 -8.80 -4.91
C ASP A 239 0.31 -9.96 -3.91
N LEU A 240 0.34 -9.69 -2.60
CA LEU A 240 0.20 -10.73 -1.58
C LEU A 240 -1.12 -11.49 -1.73
N SER A 241 -2.23 -10.79 -2.01
CA SER A 241 -3.52 -11.43 -2.30
C SER A 241 -3.47 -12.28 -3.56
N GLN A 242 -2.92 -11.74 -4.66
CA GLN A 242 -2.74 -12.43 -5.93
C GLN A 242 -2.01 -13.77 -5.74
N TYR A 243 -0.87 -13.75 -5.07
CA TYR A 243 -0.03 -14.94 -4.92
C TYR A 243 -0.54 -15.91 -3.84
N THR A 244 -1.17 -15.40 -2.79
CA THR A 244 -1.77 -16.26 -1.75
C THR A 244 -2.99 -17.01 -2.30
N MET A 245 -3.81 -16.34 -3.10
CA MET A 245 -5.05 -16.91 -3.64
C MET A 245 -4.86 -17.55 -5.02
N ALA A 246 -3.64 -17.47 -5.62
CA ALA A 246 -3.36 -17.93 -6.98
C ALA A 246 -4.36 -17.36 -8.01
N ALA A 247 -4.70 -16.08 -7.89
CA ALA A 247 -5.70 -15.40 -8.71
C ALA A 247 -5.08 -14.17 -9.38
N ASP A 248 -5.15 -14.11 -10.70
CA ASP A 248 -4.65 -12.97 -11.48
C ASP A 248 -5.52 -11.73 -11.23
N ARG A 249 -4.92 -10.67 -10.71
CA ARG A 249 -5.61 -9.40 -10.42
C ARG A 249 -6.12 -8.67 -11.65
N MET A 250 -5.61 -9.02 -12.84
CA MET A 250 -6.07 -8.47 -14.12
C MET A 250 -7.36 -9.14 -14.61
N GLN A 251 -7.72 -10.29 -14.04
CA GLN A 251 -8.93 -11.04 -14.37
C GLN A 251 -10.10 -10.62 -13.48
N GLY A 252 -10.94 -9.70 -13.98
CA GLY A 252 -12.08 -9.17 -13.20
C GLY A 252 -13.06 -10.25 -12.67
N GLU A 253 -13.10 -11.42 -13.30
CA GLU A 253 -13.92 -12.57 -12.84
C GLU A 253 -13.41 -13.18 -11.53
N LEU A 254 -12.13 -12.95 -11.18
CA LEU A 254 -11.49 -13.45 -9.97
C LEU A 254 -11.46 -12.41 -8.83
N ALA A 255 -12.12 -11.26 -9.00
CA ALA A 255 -12.06 -10.15 -8.04
C ALA A 255 -12.46 -10.57 -6.61
N ASP A 256 -13.40 -11.49 -6.46
CA ASP A 256 -13.85 -11.99 -5.16
C ASP A 256 -12.74 -12.75 -4.40
N LEU A 257 -11.82 -13.40 -5.13
CA LEU A 257 -10.66 -14.06 -4.54
C LEU A 257 -9.61 -13.04 -4.03
N LEU A 258 -9.59 -11.86 -4.61
CA LEU A 258 -8.63 -10.80 -4.27
C LEU A 258 -9.12 -9.87 -3.15
N SER A 259 -10.23 -10.20 -2.51
CA SER A 259 -10.76 -9.46 -1.37
C SER A 259 -9.72 -9.37 -0.25
N PRO A 260 -9.48 -8.17 0.34
CA PRO A 260 -8.59 -8.02 1.49
C PRO A 260 -9.08 -8.74 2.75
N TRP A 261 -10.31 -9.22 2.73
CA TRP A 261 -10.94 -9.97 3.81
C TRP A 261 -10.68 -11.48 3.76
N GLN A 262 -9.93 -11.97 2.77
CA GLN A 262 -9.58 -13.39 2.70
C GLN A 262 -8.77 -13.81 3.93
N PRO A 263 -9.26 -14.78 4.74
CA PRO A 263 -8.57 -15.19 5.97
C PRO A 263 -7.15 -15.72 5.71
N ALA A 264 -6.91 -16.33 4.54
CA ALA A 264 -5.59 -16.76 4.13
C ALA A 264 -4.62 -15.58 3.97
N VAL A 265 -5.05 -14.48 3.36
CA VAL A 265 -4.25 -13.26 3.19
C VAL A 265 -3.98 -12.61 4.55
N LEU A 266 -5.01 -12.48 5.40
CA LEU A 266 -4.87 -11.96 6.76
C LEU A 266 -3.91 -12.82 7.61
N SER A 267 -3.88 -14.14 7.39
CA SER A 267 -2.91 -15.03 8.03
C SER A 267 -1.48 -14.75 7.60
N MET A 268 -1.24 -14.46 6.31
CA MET A 268 0.09 -14.05 5.82
C MET A 268 0.53 -12.72 6.43
N ILE A 269 -0.39 -11.77 6.56
CA ILE A 269 -0.12 -10.48 7.20
C ILE A 269 0.24 -10.69 8.69
N ARG A 270 -0.51 -11.56 9.39
CA ARG A 270 -0.23 -11.92 10.79
C ARG A 270 1.17 -12.52 10.96
N GLU A 271 1.55 -13.46 10.10
CA GLU A 271 2.89 -14.07 10.17
C GLU A 271 4.00 -13.02 9.90
N THR A 272 3.76 -12.10 8.96
CA THR A 272 4.68 -10.98 8.72
C THR A 272 4.85 -10.10 9.97
N CYS A 273 3.74 -9.74 10.62
CA CYS A 273 3.77 -8.92 11.84
C CYS A 273 4.47 -9.65 13.01
N ARG A 274 4.28 -10.96 13.14
CA ARG A 274 5.00 -11.79 14.13
C ARG A 274 6.51 -11.77 13.89
N GLY A 275 6.94 -11.85 12.62
CA GLY A 275 8.35 -11.68 12.26
C GLY A 275 8.89 -10.31 12.67
N GLY A 276 8.10 -9.25 12.46
CA GLY A 276 8.42 -7.89 12.89
C GLY A 276 8.56 -7.76 14.41
N GLU A 277 7.64 -8.34 15.15
CA GLU A 277 7.68 -8.37 16.63
C GLU A 277 8.92 -9.11 17.15
N ALA A 278 9.20 -10.30 16.59
CA ALA A 278 10.34 -11.13 17.00
C ALA A 278 11.70 -10.45 16.75
N THR A 279 11.80 -9.63 15.70
CA THR A 279 13.04 -8.92 15.31
C THR A 279 13.10 -7.47 15.81
N GLY A 280 12.01 -6.95 16.37
CA GLY A 280 11.88 -5.52 16.73
C GLY A 280 11.84 -4.59 15.52
N LYS A 281 11.50 -5.11 14.33
CA LYS A 281 11.45 -4.32 13.08
C LYS A 281 10.03 -3.87 12.75
N PRO A 282 9.83 -2.61 12.31
CA PRO A 282 8.49 -2.11 11.99
C PRO A 282 7.95 -2.73 10.71
N ILE A 283 6.66 -3.10 10.76
CA ILE A 283 5.90 -3.56 9.62
C ILE A 283 4.89 -2.49 9.21
N GLY A 284 4.91 -2.10 7.94
CA GLY A 284 3.93 -1.21 7.32
C GLY A 284 3.05 -1.95 6.31
N VAL A 285 2.00 -1.27 5.86
CA VAL A 285 1.18 -1.68 4.71
C VAL A 285 1.15 -0.53 3.72
N CYS A 286 1.40 -0.82 2.44
CA CYS A 286 1.32 0.16 1.36
C CYS A 286 0.37 -0.28 0.23
N GLY A 287 -0.24 -1.45 0.33
CA GLY A 287 -1.29 -1.89 -0.57
C GLY A 287 -2.62 -1.16 -0.32
N GLU A 288 -3.55 -1.30 -1.24
CA GLU A 288 -4.84 -0.59 -1.21
C GLU A 288 -5.70 -0.88 0.03
N ALA A 289 -5.52 -2.06 0.63
CA ALA A 289 -6.19 -2.46 1.86
C ALA A 289 -5.95 -1.49 3.04
N GLY A 290 -4.77 -0.84 3.10
CA GLY A 290 -4.44 0.14 4.12
C GLY A 290 -5.32 1.40 4.11
N GLY A 291 -6.00 1.67 2.98
CA GLY A 291 -6.89 2.81 2.81
C GLY A 291 -8.38 2.51 3.05
N ASP A 292 -8.73 1.29 3.41
CA ASP A 292 -10.10 0.93 3.84
C ASP A 292 -10.19 1.10 5.35
N PRO A 293 -11.10 1.95 5.87
CA PRO A 293 -11.18 2.24 7.31
C PRO A 293 -11.44 1.01 8.19
N LEU A 294 -12.23 0.06 7.69
CA LEU A 294 -12.55 -1.16 8.45
C LEU A 294 -11.39 -2.17 8.42
N VAL A 295 -10.77 -2.36 7.26
CA VAL A 295 -9.58 -3.23 7.09
C VAL A 295 -8.40 -2.66 7.89
N ALA A 296 -8.24 -1.34 7.93
CA ALA A 296 -7.18 -0.67 8.69
C ALA A 296 -7.19 -1.07 10.18
N LEU A 297 -8.37 -1.21 10.80
CA LEU A 297 -8.49 -1.66 12.19
C LEU A 297 -7.96 -3.09 12.37
N VAL A 298 -8.27 -3.97 11.43
CA VAL A 298 -7.74 -5.35 11.43
C VAL A 298 -6.22 -5.37 11.26
N LEU A 299 -5.70 -4.59 10.29
CA LEU A 299 -4.25 -4.49 10.06
C LEU A 299 -3.51 -4.02 11.30
N VAL A 300 -4.03 -2.99 11.98
CA VAL A 300 -3.47 -2.49 13.23
C VAL A 300 -3.53 -3.54 14.33
N GLY A 301 -4.65 -4.24 14.46
CA GLY A 301 -4.82 -5.34 15.40
C GLY A 301 -3.87 -6.52 15.16
N LEU A 302 -3.45 -6.75 13.92
CA LEU A 302 -2.42 -7.74 13.54
C LEU A 302 -0.99 -7.29 13.90
N GLY A 303 -0.78 -6.00 14.21
CA GLY A 303 0.52 -5.48 14.62
C GLY A 303 1.19 -4.51 13.63
N VAL A 304 0.51 -4.10 12.56
CA VAL A 304 1.00 -3.10 11.60
C VAL A 304 1.22 -1.76 12.31
N LYS A 305 2.34 -1.09 12.01
CA LYS A 305 2.78 0.17 12.62
C LYS A 305 2.60 1.40 11.73
N SER A 306 2.38 1.19 10.42
CA SER A 306 2.10 2.28 9.47
C SER A 306 1.18 1.81 8.37
N LEU A 307 0.29 2.71 7.94
CA LEU A 307 -0.66 2.51 6.86
C LEU A 307 -0.42 3.58 5.80
N SER A 308 -0.12 3.15 4.57
CA SER A 308 0.11 4.05 3.44
C SER A 308 -0.98 3.85 2.39
N MET A 309 -1.56 4.94 1.93
CA MET A 309 -2.75 4.94 1.10
C MET A 309 -2.82 6.16 0.18
N ALA A 310 -3.80 6.19 -0.72
CA ALA A 310 -4.12 7.40 -1.46
C ALA A 310 -4.45 8.55 -0.47
N PRO A 311 -3.91 9.76 -0.66
CA PRO A 311 -4.04 10.87 0.30
C PRO A 311 -5.49 11.15 0.73
N GLY A 312 -6.45 11.07 -0.19
CA GLY A 312 -7.87 11.31 0.11
C GLY A 312 -8.53 10.31 1.08
N LYS A 313 -7.87 9.17 1.36
CA LYS A 313 -8.40 8.14 2.27
C LYS A 313 -7.92 8.31 3.72
N VAL A 314 -6.90 9.12 3.96
CA VAL A 314 -6.24 9.22 5.27
C VAL A 314 -7.17 9.68 6.37
N ASN A 315 -8.03 10.66 6.10
CA ASN A 315 -8.94 11.20 7.12
C ASN A 315 -9.95 10.14 7.59
N ALA A 316 -10.45 9.29 6.69
CA ALA A 316 -11.39 8.22 7.06
C ALA A 316 -10.70 7.15 7.92
N VAL A 317 -9.48 6.74 7.55
CA VAL A 317 -8.69 5.79 8.35
C VAL A 317 -8.32 6.36 9.71
N ARG A 318 -7.90 7.63 9.78
CA ARG A 318 -7.61 8.33 11.05
C ARG A 318 -8.83 8.38 11.95
N ALA A 319 -9.99 8.72 11.42
CA ALA A 319 -11.24 8.74 12.17
C ALA A 319 -11.61 7.34 12.69
N ALA A 320 -11.50 6.31 11.86
CA ALA A 320 -11.74 4.93 12.25
C ALA A 320 -10.84 4.49 13.42
N LEU A 321 -9.54 4.79 13.36
CA LEU A 321 -8.59 4.47 14.43
C LEU A 321 -8.99 5.15 15.74
N ARG A 322 -9.39 6.41 15.71
CA ARG A 322 -9.78 7.18 16.90
C ARG A 322 -11.07 6.70 17.56
N LEU A 323 -11.91 5.98 16.84
CA LEU A 323 -13.13 5.38 17.40
C LEU A 323 -12.85 4.08 18.16
N HIS A 324 -11.68 3.46 18.02
CA HIS A 324 -11.40 2.12 18.53
C HIS A 324 -10.13 2.08 19.36
N ASP A 325 -10.15 1.33 20.47
CA ASP A 325 -8.95 1.00 21.23
C ASP A 325 -8.14 -0.11 20.53
N PHE A 326 -6.85 -0.19 20.80
CA PHE A 326 -5.99 -1.21 20.23
C PHE A 326 -6.46 -2.63 20.56
N ASP A 327 -6.96 -2.85 21.78
CA ASP A 327 -7.52 -4.17 22.18
C ASP A 327 -8.74 -4.56 21.34
N THR A 328 -9.60 -3.62 20.99
CA THR A 328 -10.72 -3.86 20.07
C THR A 328 -10.22 -4.20 18.67
N CYS A 329 -9.22 -3.47 18.16
CA CYS A 329 -8.59 -3.79 16.88
C CYS A 329 -8.00 -5.22 16.88
N ARG A 330 -7.36 -5.63 17.98
CA ARG A 330 -6.81 -6.99 18.14
C ARG A 330 -7.88 -8.06 18.17
N GLN A 331 -9.02 -7.82 18.81
CA GLN A 331 -10.17 -8.74 18.76
C GLN A 331 -10.72 -8.86 17.34
N MET A 332 -10.92 -7.74 16.65
CA MET A 332 -11.35 -7.72 15.24
C MET A 332 -10.39 -8.53 14.36
N ALA A 333 -9.09 -8.35 14.54
CA ALA A 333 -8.06 -9.08 13.81
C ALA A 333 -8.14 -10.60 14.02
N ASN A 334 -8.31 -11.04 15.27
CA ASN A 334 -8.46 -12.46 15.58
C ASN A 334 -9.71 -13.05 14.92
N PHE A 335 -10.87 -12.40 15.05
CA PHE A 335 -12.10 -12.87 14.41
C PHE A 335 -11.98 -12.92 12.88
N ALA A 336 -11.33 -11.93 12.27
CA ALA A 336 -11.15 -11.90 10.83
C ALA A 336 -10.23 -13.03 10.32
N VAL A 337 -9.15 -13.31 11.03
CA VAL A 337 -8.21 -14.40 10.66
C VAL A 337 -8.83 -15.78 10.88
N ASP A 338 -9.62 -15.95 11.94
CA ASP A 338 -10.25 -17.24 12.30
C ASP A 338 -11.57 -17.49 11.56
N ALA A 339 -12.06 -16.53 10.77
CA ALA A 339 -13.27 -16.64 9.99
C ALA A 339 -13.13 -17.72 8.90
N ARG A 340 -14.27 -18.30 8.47
CA ARG A 340 -14.29 -19.34 7.43
C ARG A 340 -14.23 -18.76 6.02
N THR A 341 -14.79 -17.55 5.82
CA THR A 341 -14.88 -16.89 4.53
C THR A 341 -14.55 -15.40 4.67
N ALA A 342 -14.23 -14.75 3.55
CA ALA A 342 -14.01 -13.29 3.50
C ALA A 342 -15.26 -12.51 3.96
N ARG A 343 -16.46 -13.01 3.65
CA ARG A 343 -17.72 -12.41 4.10
C ARG A 343 -17.88 -12.52 5.61
N ASP A 344 -17.68 -13.72 6.17
CA ASP A 344 -17.78 -13.93 7.63
C ASP A 344 -16.76 -13.06 8.38
N ALA A 345 -15.54 -12.92 7.84
CA ALA A 345 -14.49 -12.05 8.38
C ALA A 345 -14.97 -10.59 8.48
N ARG A 346 -15.49 -10.06 7.37
CA ARG A 346 -15.99 -8.68 7.31
C ARG A 346 -17.19 -8.46 8.25
N GLU A 347 -18.16 -9.38 8.25
CA GLU A 347 -19.35 -9.30 9.10
C GLU A 347 -18.98 -9.33 10.60
N ALA A 348 -18.05 -10.21 11.01
CA ALA A 348 -17.59 -10.28 12.38
C ALA A 348 -16.89 -8.99 12.85
N VAL A 349 -16.06 -8.39 12.00
CA VAL A 349 -15.40 -7.12 12.30
C VAL A 349 -16.40 -5.97 12.36
N LEU A 350 -17.34 -5.91 11.42
CA LEU A 350 -18.36 -4.88 11.37
C LEU A 350 -19.29 -4.93 12.60
N ALA A 351 -19.54 -6.11 13.16
CA ALA A 351 -20.34 -6.28 14.38
C ALA A 351 -19.66 -5.69 15.62
N LEU A 352 -18.31 -5.59 15.64
CA LEU A 352 -17.53 -4.99 16.73
C LEU A 352 -17.24 -3.51 16.50
N ALA A 353 -17.44 -3.02 15.29
CA ALA A 353 -17.11 -1.65 14.92
C ALA A 353 -18.08 -0.64 15.57
N ASP A 354 -17.54 0.53 15.89
CA ASP A 354 -18.33 1.66 16.32
C ASP A 354 -19.39 2.02 15.25
N PRO A 355 -20.65 2.25 15.61
CA PRO A 355 -21.71 2.56 14.65
C PRO A 355 -21.39 3.74 13.70
N VAL A 356 -20.64 4.74 14.17
CA VAL A 356 -20.21 5.90 13.37
C VAL A 356 -19.31 5.47 12.19
N LEU A 357 -18.61 4.35 12.33
CA LEU A 357 -17.76 3.84 11.25
C LEU A 357 -18.57 3.54 9.97
N LYS A 358 -19.85 3.19 10.09
CA LYS A 358 -20.72 2.95 8.93
C LYS A 358 -20.87 4.16 8.02
N ASP A 359 -20.74 5.36 8.58
CA ASP A 359 -20.78 6.61 7.82
C ASP A 359 -19.45 6.92 7.11
N LEU A 360 -18.37 6.19 7.45
CA LEU A 360 -17.03 6.32 6.86
C LEU A 360 -16.74 5.27 5.76
N LEU A 361 -17.54 4.21 5.71
CA LEU A 361 -17.41 3.11 4.74
C LEU A 361 -17.96 3.44 3.37
#